data_d08ab5ff5b4beca565b49517ad19f1af
#
_entry.id   d08ab5ff5b4beca565b49517ad19f1af
#
_cell.length_a   1.000
_cell.length_b   1.000
_cell.length_c   1.000
_cell.angle_alpha   90.00
_cell.angle_beta   90.00
_cell.angle_gamma   90.00
#
_symmetry.space_group_name_H-M   'P 1'
#
loop_
_entity.id
_entity.type
_entity.pdbx_description
1 polymer ?
#
loop_
_entity_poly.entity_id
_entity_poly.type
_entity_poly.pdbx_seq_one_letter_code
_entity_poly.pdbx_strand_id
1 'polypeptide(L)'
;MLLTTIAATSCDNANDWTVDAAHNRLFSCDLSGVTPEDIGTEATLEFKTVKGAEYYLIEVSKDTLYNDIEMGSTATSIIYGEDKSIKESPYTMTGLDSSTKYYLRLKAMSGNTPESKWSYLSDYSFKTKSEQIFEEISTADLTENSVVLHWLANAEVTKLEILKGEEVKVTKDLTNDNEAVTNGTITIDGLEAQTNYTAKIYKDNVVRGTIGFTTFAAVPSADLVYRMTADENLSNELLAEITAQCEGTSITIAMPAGTTNKYGEALELVDGYSYTFFGIAGEKKPVIAISTITLKNNALIKFQNVELNADGINAEGTAKTNEYIINQSAAAVVDNITFEDCDIIGFKNSIVRIQSSSSIEFKKVVFNGCYIKGQNLASKYYVLHNNSGKFGEVEYNNTTFDCTGYRGLFYSENKDCTSINITDCTIYNIPASGQYVIDFKSTNNGATNGIIINNTIFAKVQDASAAKGIRSNSVQTFDNVWTTNDFKLTGNQFSGTVTAFDGTSTDLFENPAAGDFTIKSYNFGGRLNAGAIKWRMTE
;
A
#
# COMPACT_ATOMS: atom_id res chain seq x y z
N MET A 1 57.01 70.59 11.05
CA MET A 1 56.01 69.57 11.31
C MET A 1 54.65 70.15 11.03
N LEU A 2 54.19 70.01 9.79
CA LEU A 2 52.95 70.61 9.26
C LEU A 2 51.77 69.67 9.47
N LEU A 3 50.85 70.08 10.29
CA LEU A 3 49.58 69.32 10.48
C LEU A 3 48.61 69.80 9.38
N THR A 4 48.32 68.95 8.42
CA THR A 4 47.25 69.16 7.44
C THR A 4 45.95 68.56 8.02
N THR A 5 45.05 69.44 8.41
CA THR A 5 43.67 69.11 8.74
C THR A 5 42.91 68.82 7.46
N ILE A 6 42.48 67.57 7.29
CA ILE A 6 41.54 67.21 6.24
C ILE A 6 40.15 67.57 6.78
N ALA A 7 39.53 68.57 6.19
CA ALA A 7 38.13 68.87 6.41
C ALA A 7 37.26 67.77 5.70
N ALA A 8 36.58 66.99 6.45
CA ALA A 8 35.53 66.10 5.92
C ALA A 8 34.33 67.02 5.56
N THR A 9 34.07 67.20 4.29
CA THR A 9 32.81 67.75 3.81
C THR A 9 31.74 66.68 4.01
N SER A 10 30.91 66.89 5.04
CA SER A 10 29.66 66.12 5.24
C SER A 10 28.77 66.40 4.03
N CYS A 11 28.32 65.33 3.37
CA CYS A 11 27.27 65.46 2.38
C CYS A 11 25.93 65.70 3.13
N ASP A 12 25.59 66.96 3.31
CA ASP A 12 24.36 67.42 3.95
C ASP A 12 23.07 67.13 3.12
N ASN A 13 23.19 66.58 1.93
CA ASN A 13 22.05 66.35 1.01
C ASN A 13 21.71 64.90 0.75
N ALA A 14 22.08 64.01 1.63
CA ALA A 14 21.73 62.57 1.45
C ALA A 14 20.23 62.26 1.60
N ASN A 15 19.40 63.19 2.09
CA ASN A 15 17.96 63.00 2.31
C ASN A 15 17.06 63.96 1.52
N ASP A 16 17.61 64.76 0.61
CA ASP A 16 16.80 65.65 -0.24
C ASP A 16 16.40 64.91 -1.52
N TRP A 17 15.53 63.95 -1.36
CA TRP A 17 14.87 63.29 -2.48
C TRP A 17 13.80 64.24 -3.03
N THR A 18 14.19 65.22 -3.81
CA THR A 18 13.27 65.96 -4.67
C THR A 18 12.78 64.95 -5.72
N VAL A 19 11.49 64.65 -5.71
CA VAL A 19 10.85 63.89 -6.77
C VAL A 19 11.16 64.60 -8.09
N ASP A 20 11.96 63.96 -8.95
CA ASP A 20 12.21 64.51 -10.29
C ASP A 20 10.83 64.65 -10.98
N ALA A 21 10.55 65.90 -11.40
CA ALA A 21 9.29 66.26 -12.07
C ALA A 21 9.06 65.44 -13.37
N ALA A 22 10.13 64.81 -13.89
CA ALA A 22 10.04 63.82 -14.99
C ALA A 22 9.48 62.45 -14.58
N HIS A 23 9.38 62.13 -13.27
CA HIS A 23 8.84 60.88 -12.76
C HIS A 23 7.45 61.08 -12.14
N ASN A 24 6.52 61.56 -12.92
CA ASN A 24 5.16 61.87 -12.50
C ASN A 24 4.18 60.66 -12.56
N ARG A 25 4.67 59.43 -12.61
CA ARG A 25 3.86 58.21 -12.66
C ARG A 25 4.11 57.30 -11.47
N LEU A 26 3.20 56.34 -11.25
CA LEU A 26 3.39 55.28 -10.25
C LEU A 26 4.61 54.41 -10.58
N PHE A 27 5.28 53.95 -9.55
CA PHE A 27 6.34 52.94 -9.71
C PHE A 27 5.78 51.63 -10.26
N SER A 28 6.61 50.90 -11.01
CA SER A 28 6.27 49.53 -11.44
C SER A 28 6.22 48.60 -10.25
N CYS A 29 5.30 47.62 -10.28
CA CYS A 29 5.14 46.62 -9.25
C CYS A 29 6.32 45.64 -9.27
N ASP A 30 6.70 45.16 -8.10
CA ASP A 30 7.64 44.04 -7.95
C ASP A 30 6.81 42.73 -7.80
N LEU A 31 6.88 41.84 -8.79
CA LEU A 31 6.17 40.55 -8.76
C LEU A 31 7.02 39.51 -8.07
N SER A 32 6.50 38.94 -6.99
CA SER A 32 7.20 37.90 -6.23
C SER A 32 7.06 36.51 -6.87
N GLY A 33 5.92 36.20 -7.48
CA GLY A 33 5.68 34.95 -8.17
C GLY A 33 4.21 34.64 -8.43
N VAL A 34 3.96 33.56 -9.14
CA VAL A 34 2.62 32.99 -9.33
C VAL A 34 2.63 31.54 -8.87
N THR A 35 1.69 31.20 -7.99
CA THR A 35 1.45 29.84 -7.51
C THR A 35 0.19 29.28 -8.18
N PRO A 36 0.31 28.29 -9.10
CA PRO A 36 -0.85 27.61 -9.66
C PRO A 36 -1.55 26.75 -8.58
N GLU A 37 -2.86 26.94 -8.43
CA GLU A 37 -3.67 26.22 -7.44
C GLU A 37 -4.00 24.78 -7.87
N ASP A 38 -4.26 23.90 -6.90
CA ASP A 38 -4.51 22.46 -7.13
C ASP A 38 -5.79 22.20 -7.92
N ILE A 39 -6.77 23.11 -7.85
CA ILE A 39 -8.00 23.02 -8.65
C ILE A 39 -7.71 23.12 -10.18
N GLY A 40 -6.54 23.61 -10.56
CA GLY A 40 -6.08 23.65 -11.96
C GLY A 40 -6.62 24.81 -12.78
N THR A 41 -7.67 25.50 -12.33
CA THR A 41 -8.32 26.61 -13.04
C THR A 41 -8.07 27.97 -12.38
N GLU A 42 -7.19 28.00 -11.40
CA GLU A 42 -6.83 29.18 -10.61
C GLU A 42 -5.32 29.30 -10.42
N ALA A 43 -4.87 30.53 -10.20
CA ALA A 43 -3.48 30.82 -9.84
C ALA A 43 -3.40 32.07 -8.96
N THR A 44 -2.59 32.03 -7.91
CA THR A 44 -2.42 33.14 -6.97
C THR A 44 -1.14 33.90 -7.31
N LEU A 45 -1.30 35.22 -7.60
CA LEU A 45 -0.21 36.16 -7.84
C LEU A 45 0.19 36.88 -6.56
N GLU A 46 1.48 36.86 -6.25
CA GLU A 46 2.08 37.67 -5.18
C GLU A 46 2.88 38.82 -5.77
N PHE A 47 2.65 40.04 -5.25
CA PHE A 47 3.35 41.24 -5.66
C PHE A 47 3.48 42.22 -4.50
N LYS A 48 4.45 43.18 -4.63
CA LYS A 48 4.55 44.28 -3.66
C LYS A 48 3.64 45.43 -4.08
N THR A 49 2.85 45.91 -3.15
CA THR A 49 1.99 47.09 -3.35
C THR A 49 2.81 48.35 -3.53
N VAL A 50 2.34 49.26 -4.37
CA VAL A 50 3.01 50.52 -4.73
C VAL A 50 2.37 51.67 -3.96
N LYS A 51 3.20 52.52 -3.33
CA LYS A 51 2.71 53.73 -2.64
C LYS A 51 2.03 54.67 -3.63
N GLY A 52 0.79 55.05 -3.31
CA GLY A 52 -0.04 55.92 -4.14
C GLY A 52 -0.89 55.20 -5.18
N ALA A 53 -0.78 53.88 -5.31
CA ALA A 53 -1.71 53.08 -6.09
C ALA A 53 -3.04 52.93 -5.35
N GLU A 54 -4.14 53.04 -6.08
CA GLU A 54 -5.52 52.86 -5.57
C GLU A 54 -6.04 51.45 -5.88
N TYR A 55 -5.60 50.87 -7.00
CA TYR A 55 -5.92 49.51 -7.42
C TYR A 55 -4.89 48.99 -8.44
N TYR A 56 -5.04 47.74 -8.81
CA TYR A 56 -4.14 47.07 -9.76
C TYR A 56 -4.94 46.43 -10.90
N LEU A 57 -4.34 46.37 -12.09
CA LEU A 57 -4.84 45.64 -13.22
C LEU A 57 -3.88 44.50 -13.55
N ILE A 58 -4.43 43.30 -13.63
CA ILE A 58 -3.70 42.09 -14.01
C ILE A 58 -4.25 41.64 -15.36
N GLU A 59 -3.41 41.41 -16.34
CA GLU A 59 -3.77 40.80 -17.59
C GLU A 59 -3.01 39.51 -17.77
N VAL A 60 -3.74 38.44 -18.08
CA VAL A 60 -3.20 37.13 -18.47
C VAL A 60 -3.67 36.76 -19.87
N SER A 61 -2.81 36.06 -20.63
CA SER A 61 -3.16 35.60 -21.97
C SER A 61 -2.35 34.36 -22.31
N LYS A 62 -2.91 33.48 -23.16
CA LYS A 62 -2.17 32.38 -23.79
C LYS A 62 -1.16 32.86 -24.80
N ASP A 63 -1.39 34.08 -25.34
CA ASP A 63 -0.48 34.78 -26.25
C ASP A 63 0.52 35.62 -25.47
N THR A 64 1.70 35.84 -26.03
CA THR A 64 2.75 36.63 -25.38
C THR A 64 2.31 38.09 -25.20
N LEU A 65 2.50 38.60 -23.97
CA LEU A 65 2.18 40.00 -23.62
C LEU A 65 3.47 40.82 -23.51
N TYR A 66 3.67 41.78 -24.45
CA TYR A 66 4.78 42.75 -24.42
C TYR A 66 4.27 44.18 -24.16
N ASN A 67 5.18 45.10 -23.95
CA ASN A 67 4.83 46.51 -23.63
C ASN A 67 4.07 47.26 -24.74
N ASP A 68 4.28 46.87 -25.98
CA ASP A 68 3.66 47.45 -27.19
C ASP A 68 2.32 46.84 -27.53
N ILE A 69 1.90 45.78 -26.82
CA ILE A 69 0.59 45.16 -27.00
C ILE A 69 -0.44 45.91 -26.18
N GLU A 70 -1.50 46.41 -26.84
CA GLU A 70 -2.64 47.03 -26.17
C GLU A 70 -3.34 46.06 -25.22
N MET A 71 -3.79 46.54 -24.06
CA MET A 71 -4.48 45.77 -23.07
C MET A 71 -5.79 45.19 -23.65
N GLY A 72 -6.03 43.90 -23.48
CA GLY A 72 -7.23 43.22 -23.98
C GLY A 72 -7.26 42.95 -25.48
N SER A 73 -6.15 43.25 -26.21
CA SER A 73 -6.13 43.11 -27.67
C SER A 73 -5.86 41.67 -28.15
N THR A 74 -5.35 40.77 -27.31
CA THR A 74 -5.17 39.37 -27.69
C THR A 74 -6.47 38.60 -27.55
N ALA A 75 -6.68 37.61 -28.42
CA ALA A 75 -7.92 36.83 -28.43
C ALA A 75 -8.18 36.01 -27.15
N THR A 76 -7.13 35.80 -26.35
CA THR A 76 -7.14 35.00 -25.12
C THR A 76 -6.89 35.84 -23.86
N SER A 77 -6.94 37.18 -23.96
CA SER A 77 -6.77 38.07 -22.80
C SER A 77 -7.90 37.93 -21.79
N ILE A 78 -7.53 37.76 -20.53
CA ILE A 78 -8.40 37.88 -19.35
C ILE A 78 -7.84 39.01 -18.50
N ILE A 79 -8.69 40.00 -18.15
CA ILE A 79 -8.30 41.16 -17.36
C ILE A 79 -9.01 41.10 -16.02
N TYR A 80 -8.25 41.24 -14.93
CA TYR A 80 -8.74 41.33 -13.56
C TYR A 80 -8.50 42.73 -13.01
N GLY A 81 -9.44 43.21 -12.19
CA GLY A 81 -9.32 44.49 -11.49
C GLY A 81 -9.88 45.71 -12.24
N GLU A 82 -10.57 45.57 -13.39
CA GLU A 82 -11.27 46.66 -14.07
C GLU A 82 -12.36 47.30 -13.22
N ASP A 83 -12.95 46.52 -12.30
CA ASP A 83 -13.89 46.96 -11.28
C ASP A 83 -13.22 47.66 -10.08
N LYS A 84 -11.92 47.84 -10.14
CA LYS A 84 -11.07 48.44 -9.06
C LYS A 84 -11.06 47.63 -7.76
N SER A 85 -11.35 46.34 -7.83
CA SER A 85 -11.42 45.44 -6.66
C SER A 85 -10.05 45.06 -6.13
N ILE A 86 -9.02 44.97 -6.97
CA ILE A 86 -7.68 44.50 -6.58
C ILE A 86 -6.91 45.63 -5.91
N LYS A 87 -6.79 45.60 -4.58
CA LYS A 87 -6.11 46.60 -3.76
C LYS A 87 -4.94 46.04 -2.97
N GLU A 88 -4.89 44.72 -2.80
CA GLU A 88 -3.94 44.01 -1.94
C GLU A 88 -3.32 42.84 -2.68
N SER A 89 -2.20 42.34 -2.18
CA SER A 89 -1.54 41.09 -2.57
C SER A 89 -1.58 40.13 -1.36
N PRO A 90 -1.74 38.80 -1.59
CA PRO A 90 -1.86 38.14 -2.89
C PRO A 90 -3.27 38.27 -3.52
N TYR A 91 -3.35 38.00 -4.82
CA TYR A 91 -4.64 37.95 -5.55
C TYR A 91 -4.76 36.66 -6.33
N THR A 92 -5.89 35.95 -6.15
CA THR A 92 -6.20 34.70 -6.87
C THR A 92 -6.96 34.98 -8.16
N MET A 93 -6.35 34.66 -9.28
CA MET A 93 -6.93 34.72 -10.62
C MET A 93 -7.72 33.45 -10.87
N THR A 94 -8.99 33.56 -11.24
CA THR A 94 -9.92 32.44 -11.48
C THR A 94 -10.33 32.37 -12.94
N GLY A 95 -10.95 31.25 -13.38
CA GLY A 95 -11.45 31.07 -14.73
C GLY A 95 -10.36 30.82 -15.78
N LEU A 96 -9.19 30.35 -15.35
CA LEU A 96 -8.12 29.92 -16.25
C LEU A 96 -8.41 28.50 -16.77
N ASP A 97 -7.86 28.16 -17.93
CA ASP A 97 -7.88 26.77 -18.41
C ASP A 97 -6.80 25.95 -17.69
N SER A 98 -7.12 24.70 -17.41
CA SER A 98 -6.19 23.75 -16.77
C SER A 98 -5.05 23.34 -17.71
N SER A 99 -3.91 22.94 -17.14
CA SER A 99 -2.71 22.50 -17.87
C SER A 99 -2.23 23.48 -18.94
N THR A 100 -2.56 24.77 -18.81
CA THR A 100 -2.37 25.80 -19.84
C THR A 100 -1.28 26.79 -19.43
N LYS A 101 -0.45 27.14 -20.40
CA LYS A 101 0.58 28.19 -20.23
C LYS A 101 -0.05 29.56 -20.45
N TYR A 102 0.17 30.45 -19.48
CA TYR A 102 -0.24 31.85 -19.53
C TYR A 102 0.96 32.79 -19.39
N TYR A 103 0.91 33.88 -20.12
CA TYR A 103 1.74 35.07 -19.89
C TYR A 103 0.97 36.02 -18.99
N LEU A 104 1.68 36.77 -18.14
CA LEU A 104 1.09 37.66 -17.16
C LEU A 104 1.82 38.98 -17.12
N ARG A 105 1.05 40.08 -17.02
CA ARG A 105 1.55 41.41 -16.69
C ARG A 105 0.63 42.11 -15.70
N LEU A 106 1.23 42.97 -14.89
CA LEU A 106 0.56 43.71 -13.81
C LEU A 106 0.94 45.20 -13.91
N LYS A 107 -0.02 46.12 -13.66
CA LYS A 107 0.26 47.54 -13.46
C LYS A 107 -0.54 48.12 -12.32
N ALA A 108 0.04 49.16 -11.67
CA ALA A 108 -0.59 49.95 -10.62
C ALA A 108 -1.36 51.12 -11.23
N MET A 109 -2.53 51.42 -10.69
CA MET A 109 -3.47 52.43 -11.16
C MET A 109 -3.79 53.43 -10.06
N SER A 110 -4.01 54.73 -10.44
CA SER A 110 -4.49 55.80 -9.54
C SER A 110 -5.32 56.79 -10.34
N GLY A 111 -6.32 57.42 -9.67
CA GLY A 111 -7.10 58.50 -10.28
C GLY A 111 -6.36 59.81 -10.42
N ASN A 112 -5.31 60.03 -9.62
CA ASN A 112 -4.61 61.30 -9.50
C ASN A 112 -3.19 61.28 -10.07
N THR A 113 -2.63 60.10 -10.32
CA THR A 113 -1.25 59.94 -10.79
C THR A 113 -1.25 59.02 -12.02
N PRO A 114 -0.51 59.31 -13.08
CA PRO A 114 -0.40 58.43 -14.22
C PRO A 114 -0.01 56.99 -13.80
N GLU A 115 -0.59 56.02 -14.47
CA GLU A 115 -0.39 54.57 -14.22
C GLU A 115 1.09 54.16 -14.30
N SER A 116 1.44 53.06 -13.63
CA SER A 116 2.79 52.50 -13.72
C SER A 116 3.08 51.93 -15.12
N LYS A 117 4.36 51.61 -15.40
CA LYS A 117 4.68 50.68 -16.48
C LYS A 117 4.20 49.26 -16.12
N TRP A 118 4.03 48.44 -17.13
CA TRP A 118 3.79 47.01 -16.93
C TRP A 118 4.97 46.33 -16.22
N SER A 119 4.67 45.49 -15.29
CA SER A 119 5.61 44.54 -14.65
C SER A 119 5.31 43.12 -15.13
N TYR A 120 6.35 42.32 -15.25
CA TYR A 120 6.31 40.96 -15.75
C TYR A 120 6.89 39.99 -14.73
N LEU A 121 6.50 38.71 -14.80
CA LEU A 121 7.20 37.63 -14.08
C LEU A 121 8.64 37.49 -14.63
N SER A 122 9.56 37.01 -13.79
CA SER A 122 10.94 36.71 -14.18
C SER A 122 11.03 35.79 -15.39
N ASP A 123 10.17 34.77 -15.43
CA ASP A 123 10.08 33.78 -16.53
C ASP A 123 9.03 34.15 -17.59
N TYR A 124 8.44 35.33 -17.50
CA TYR A 124 7.39 35.87 -18.38
C TYR A 124 6.09 35.03 -18.45
N SER A 125 6.04 33.85 -17.85
CA SER A 125 4.89 32.92 -17.96
C SER A 125 4.78 32.01 -16.76
N PHE A 126 3.60 31.45 -16.56
CA PHE A 126 3.33 30.34 -15.64
C PHE A 126 2.46 29.28 -16.33
N LYS A 127 2.35 28.10 -15.75
CA LYS A 127 1.46 27.04 -16.25
C LYS A 127 0.52 26.61 -15.14
N THR A 128 -0.80 26.60 -15.42
CA THR A 128 -1.81 26.07 -14.50
C THR A 128 -1.62 24.55 -14.30
N LYS A 129 -2.02 24.04 -13.14
CA LYS A 129 -2.04 22.59 -12.88
C LYS A 129 -3.15 21.90 -13.70
N SER A 130 -3.12 20.59 -13.73
CA SER A 130 -4.23 19.79 -14.28
C SER A 130 -5.42 19.91 -13.34
N GLU A 131 -6.61 20.10 -13.89
CA GLU A 131 -7.83 20.06 -13.11
C GLU A 131 -8.07 18.64 -12.57
N GLN A 132 -8.60 18.52 -11.35
CA GLN A 132 -8.96 17.25 -10.75
C GLN A 132 -10.32 17.36 -10.08
N ILE A 133 -11.35 16.84 -10.75
CA ILE A 133 -12.72 16.81 -10.23
C ILE A 133 -13.14 15.44 -9.71
N PHE A 134 -12.35 14.37 -9.91
CA PHE A 134 -12.62 13.08 -9.29
C PHE A 134 -12.42 13.13 -7.79
N GLU A 135 -13.29 12.43 -7.07
CA GLU A 135 -13.11 12.07 -5.68
C GLU A 135 -12.24 10.81 -5.56
N GLU A 136 -11.72 10.55 -4.36
CA GLU A 136 -10.95 9.33 -4.09
C GLU A 136 -11.83 8.09 -4.24
N ILE A 137 -11.29 7.06 -4.89
CA ILE A 137 -11.95 5.77 -5.04
C ILE A 137 -11.74 4.96 -3.75
N SER A 138 -12.82 4.62 -3.07
CA SER A 138 -12.77 3.74 -1.90
C SER A 138 -12.74 2.26 -2.31
N THR A 139 -12.39 1.39 -1.38
CA THR A 139 -12.44 -0.06 -1.63
C THR A 139 -13.87 -0.58 -1.84
N ALA A 140 -14.88 0.14 -1.36
CA ALA A 140 -16.30 -0.20 -1.60
C ALA A 140 -16.73 0.07 -3.03
N ASP A 141 -16.01 0.94 -3.74
CA ASP A 141 -16.29 1.32 -5.13
C ASP A 141 -15.69 0.35 -6.15
N LEU A 142 -14.91 -0.64 -5.69
CA LEU A 142 -14.18 -1.57 -6.54
C LEU A 142 -14.70 -3.00 -6.43
N THR A 143 -14.71 -3.70 -7.55
CA THR A 143 -14.90 -5.16 -7.62
C THR A 143 -13.81 -5.80 -8.48
N GLU A 144 -13.94 -7.09 -8.75
CA GLU A 144 -13.05 -7.81 -9.67
C GLU A 144 -13.20 -7.34 -11.13
N ASN A 145 -14.32 -6.72 -11.49
CA ASN A 145 -14.64 -6.37 -12.88
C ASN A 145 -15.36 -5.04 -13.06
N SER A 146 -15.47 -4.23 -12.01
CA SER A 146 -16.13 -2.93 -12.06
C SER A 146 -15.50 -1.89 -11.12
N VAL A 147 -15.82 -0.62 -11.38
CA VAL A 147 -15.50 0.51 -10.52
C VAL A 147 -16.69 1.48 -10.50
N VAL A 148 -16.98 2.03 -9.33
CA VAL A 148 -17.85 3.21 -9.19
C VAL A 148 -16.93 4.43 -9.11
N LEU A 149 -17.12 5.37 -10.06
CA LEU A 149 -16.36 6.62 -10.09
C LEU A 149 -17.23 7.74 -9.56
N HIS A 150 -16.66 8.59 -8.73
CA HIS A 150 -17.29 9.77 -8.15
C HIS A 150 -16.54 11.03 -8.56
N TRP A 151 -17.28 12.12 -8.85
CA TRP A 151 -16.73 13.42 -9.17
C TRP A 151 -17.64 14.55 -8.70
N LEU A 152 -17.17 15.79 -8.76
CA LEU A 152 -17.94 16.97 -8.39
C LEU A 152 -19.32 16.99 -9.09
N ALA A 153 -20.39 16.88 -8.31
CA ALA A 153 -21.77 16.86 -8.81
C ALA A 153 -22.09 18.13 -9.61
N ASN A 154 -22.90 17.98 -10.65
CA ASN A 154 -23.27 19.03 -11.61
C ASN A 154 -22.07 19.65 -12.36
N ALA A 155 -20.91 19.01 -12.36
CA ALA A 155 -19.79 19.47 -13.18
C ALA A 155 -20.14 19.31 -14.68
N GLU A 156 -19.76 20.30 -15.49
CA GLU A 156 -19.91 20.21 -16.95
C GLU A 156 -18.94 19.18 -17.53
N VAL A 157 -19.42 17.97 -17.77
CA VAL A 157 -18.65 16.87 -18.35
C VAL A 157 -19.39 16.26 -19.54
N THR A 158 -18.65 15.81 -20.53
CA THR A 158 -19.22 15.27 -21.78
C THR A 158 -18.79 13.85 -22.09
N LYS A 159 -17.66 13.40 -21.52
CA LYS A 159 -17.07 12.09 -21.82
C LYS A 159 -16.24 11.57 -20.66
N LEU A 160 -16.24 10.24 -20.49
CA LEU A 160 -15.35 9.52 -19.59
C LEU A 160 -14.67 8.40 -20.36
N GLU A 161 -13.38 8.21 -20.13
CA GLU A 161 -12.56 7.13 -20.70
C GLU A 161 -11.87 6.33 -19.60
N ILE A 162 -11.84 5.00 -19.75
CA ILE A 162 -11.05 4.09 -18.95
C ILE A 162 -9.92 3.51 -19.81
N LEU A 163 -8.69 3.69 -19.36
CA LEU A 163 -7.50 3.27 -20.07
C LEU A 163 -6.75 2.18 -19.32
N LYS A 164 -6.22 1.20 -20.05
CA LYS A 164 -5.21 0.24 -19.60
C LYS A 164 -3.87 0.62 -20.24
N GLY A 165 -2.99 1.22 -19.47
CA GLY A 165 -1.83 1.92 -20.03
C GLY A 165 -2.27 3.08 -20.91
N GLU A 166 -1.92 3.06 -22.19
CA GLU A 166 -2.32 4.07 -23.18
C GLU A 166 -3.57 3.67 -24.00
N GLU A 167 -4.02 2.42 -23.87
CA GLU A 167 -5.15 1.89 -24.64
C GLU A 167 -6.49 2.23 -23.98
N VAL A 168 -7.39 2.89 -24.69
CA VAL A 168 -8.78 3.14 -24.24
C VAL A 168 -9.58 1.84 -24.30
N LYS A 169 -10.05 1.35 -23.16
CA LYS A 169 -10.87 0.14 -23.05
C LYS A 169 -12.37 0.44 -23.01
N VAL A 170 -12.75 1.52 -22.35
CA VAL A 170 -14.15 1.92 -22.22
C VAL A 170 -14.25 3.41 -22.51
N THR A 171 -15.24 3.81 -23.29
CA THR A 171 -15.66 5.20 -23.45
C THR A 171 -17.13 5.33 -23.11
N LYS A 172 -17.48 6.27 -22.24
CA LYS A 172 -18.87 6.64 -21.91
C LYS A 172 -19.13 8.06 -22.38
N ASP A 173 -20.19 8.23 -23.17
CA ASP A 173 -20.74 9.53 -23.53
C ASP A 173 -21.62 10.02 -22.37
N LEU A 174 -21.28 11.15 -21.78
CA LEU A 174 -21.98 11.78 -20.66
C LEU A 174 -22.85 12.97 -21.12
N THR A 175 -22.85 13.31 -22.41
CA THR A 175 -23.54 14.49 -22.95
C THR A 175 -25.04 14.47 -22.66
N ASN A 176 -25.64 13.27 -22.66
CA ASN A 176 -27.09 13.07 -22.44
C ASN A 176 -27.37 12.26 -21.15
N ASP A 177 -26.36 11.94 -20.36
CA ASP A 177 -26.53 11.22 -19.09
C ASP A 177 -26.72 12.21 -17.92
N ASN A 178 -27.92 12.79 -17.88
CA ASN A 178 -28.27 13.80 -16.87
C ASN A 178 -28.19 13.26 -15.44
N GLU A 179 -28.45 11.97 -15.23
CA GLU A 179 -28.40 11.36 -13.90
C GLU A 179 -26.95 11.24 -13.43
N ALA A 180 -26.04 10.70 -14.23
CA ALA A 180 -24.63 10.59 -13.90
C ALA A 180 -24.00 11.98 -13.66
N VAL A 181 -24.31 12.97 -14.50
CA VAL A 181 -23.77 14.33 -14.35
C VAL A 181 -24.33 15.02 -13.09
N THR A 182 -25.62 14.90 -12.83
CA THR A 182 -26.28 15.52 -11.67
C THR A 182 -25.75 14.94 -10.37
N ASN A 183 -25.60 13.61 -10.30
CA ASN A 183 -25.15 12.92 -9.11
C ASN A 183 -23.61 12.90 -8.98
N GLY A 184 -22.87 13.16 -10.06
CA GLY A 184 -21.41 13.06 -10.08
C GLY A 184 -20.91 11.62 -9.89
N THR A 185 -21.64 10.61 -10.41
CA THR A 185 -21.27 9.21 -10.21
C THR A 185 -21.65 8.33 -11.38
N ILE A 186 -20.83 7.30 -11.67
CA ILE A 186 -21.12 6.29 -12.68
C ILE A 186 -20.45 4.95 -12.33
N THR A 187 -21.12 3.85 -12.62
CA THR A 187 -20.54 2.50 -12.56
C THR A 187 -20.01 2.07 -13.90
N ILE A 188 -18.79 1.57 -13.95
CA ILE A 188 -18.14 1.00 -15.13
C ILE A 188 -17.92 -0.48 -14.89
N ASP A 189 -18.59 -1.32 -15.67
CA ASP A 189 -18.49 -2.78 -15.62
C ASP A 189 -17.66 -3.32 -16.78
N GLY A 190 -17.35 -4.64 -16.72
CA GLY A 190 -16.67 -5.37 -17.79
C GLY A 190 -15.17 -5.15 -17.84
N LEU A 191 -14.59 -4.71 -16.73
CA LEU A 191 -13.14 -4.58 -16.57
C LEU A 191 -12.49 -5.94 -16.32
N GLU A 192 -11.20 -6.06 -16.64
CA GLU A 192 -10.40 -7.24 -16.33
C GLU A 192 -10.00 -7.21 -14.84
N ALA A 193 -9.99 -8.35 -14.19
CA ALA A 193 -9.57 -8.48 -12.80
C ALA A 193 -8.06 -8.20 -12.62
N GLN A 194 -7.69 -7.75 -11.44
CA GLN A 194 -6.30 -7.49 -11.01
C GLN A 194 -5.52 -6.64 -12.02
N THR A 195 -6.20 -5.63 -12.58
CA THR A 195 -5.66 -4.80 -13.67
C THR A 195 -5.64 -3.34 -13.28
N ASN A 196 -4.53 -2.67 -13.58
CA ASN A 196 -4.38 -1.24 -13.38
C ASN A 196 -5.07 -0.46 -14.50
N TYR A 197 -5.93 0.46 -14.12
CA TYR A 197 -6.63 1.36 -15.00
C TYR A 197 -6.40 2.81 -14.64
N THR A 198 -6.60 3.69 -15.63
CA THR A 198 -6.68 5.13 -15.45
C THR A 198 -8.01 5.62 -15.99
N ALA A 199 -8.80 6.29 -15.16
CA ALA A 199 -10.00 7.00 -15.61
C ALA A 199 -9.64 8.45 -15.93
N LYS A 200 -10.19 8.97 -17.05
CA LYS A 200 -10.12 10.38 -17.44
C LYS A 200 -11.51 10.89 -17.74
N ILE A 201 -11.86 12.03 -17.14
CA ILE A 201 -13.14 12.70 -17.39
C ILE A 201 -12.90 14.02 -18.13
N TYR A 202 -13.78 14.32 -19.09
CA TYR A 202 -13.59 15.42 -20.03
C TYR A 202 -14.82 16.33 -20.12
N LYS A 203 -14.57 17.62 -20.38
CA LYS A 203 -15.50 18.51 -21.07
C LYS A 203 -14.98 18.70 -22.49
N ASP A 204 -15.70 18.19 -23.48
CA ASP A 204 -15.27 18.15 -24.88
C ASP A 204 -13.89 17.46 -25.04
N ASN A 205 -12.84 18.23 -25.34
CA ASN A 205 -11.48 17.72 -25.47
C ASN A 205 -10.57 18.10 -24.28
N VAL A 206 -11.09 18.78 -23.26
CA VAL A 206 -10.33 19.22 -22.09
C VAL A 206 -10.48 18.20 -20.97
N VAL A 207 -9.35 17.68 -20.47
CA VAL A 207 -9.33 16.78 -19.31
C VAL A 207 -9.64 17.59 -18.04
N ARG A 208 -10.67 17.18 -17.32
CA ARG A 208 -11.11 17.77 -16.05
C ARG A 208 -10.74 16.94 -14.82
N GLY A 209 -10.27 15.73 -15.01
CA GLY A 209 -9.81 14.87 -13.93
C GLY A 209 -9.14 13.61 -14.46
N THR A 210 -8.20 13.07 -13.67
CA THR A 210 -7.52 11.80 -13.97
C THR A 210 -7.30 11.06 -12.66
N ILE A 211 -7.74 9.80 -12.57
CA ILE A 211 -7.55 8.97 -11.38
C ILE A 211 -7.15 7.55 -11.77
N GLY A 212 -6.19 6.97 -11.02
CA GLY A 212 -5.77 5.59 -11.19
C GLY A 212 -6.47 4.66 -10.21
N PHE A 213 -6.73 3.43 -10.62
CA PHE A 213 -7.25 2.38 -9.74
C PHE A 213 -6.84 1.00 -10.23
N THR A 214 -6.95 0.00 -9.34
CA THR A 214 -6.70 -1.40 -9.66
C THR A 214 -7.92 -2.21 -9.29
N THR A 215 -8.48 -2.97 -10.23
CA THR A 215 -9.57 -3.92 -9.96
C THR A 215 -9.10 -5.05 -9.06
N PHE A 216 -10.01 -5.63 -8.28
CA PHE A 216 -9.66 -6.73 -7.38
C PHE A 216 -9.30 -8.02 -8.12
N ALA A 217 -8.65 -8.96 -7.41
CA ALA A 217 -8.41 -10.29 -7.93
C ALA A 217 -9.72 -11.02 -8.19
N ALA A 218 -9.77 -11.80 -9.26
CA ALA A 218 -10.92 -12.65 -9.55
C ALA A 218 -11.05 -13.77 -8.51
N VAL A 219 -12.29 -14.17 -8.23
CA VAL A 219 -12.55 -15.40 -7.46
C VAL A 219 -11.98 -16.59 -8.24
N PRO A 220 -11.12 -17.43 -7.60
CA PRO A 220 -10.52 -18.58 -8.28
C PRO A 220 -11.59 -19.54 -8.85
N SER A 221 -11.40 -19.95 -10.10
CA SER A 221 -12.28 -20.91 -10.75
C SER A 221 -12.13 -22.31 -10.12
N ALA A 222 -13.23 -23.04 -10.03
CA ALA A 222 -13.31 -24.41 -9.56
C ALA A 222 -14.50 -25.10 -10.25
N ASP A 223 -14.68 -26.41 -10.03
CA ASP A 223 -15.87 -27.12 -10.51
C ASP A 223 -17.14 -26.56 -9.88
N LEU A 224 -17.05 -26.09 -8.62
CA LEU A 224 -18.08 -25.30 -7.94
C LEU A 224 -17.47 -24.03 -7.33
N VAL A 225 -18.00 -22.88 -7.69
CA VAL A 225 -17.73 -21.61 -6.99
C VAL A 225 -18.97 -21.26 -6.18
N TYR A 226 -18.88 -21.44 -4.87
CA TYR A 226 -19.93 -21.07 -3.93
C TYR A 226 -19.65 -19.69 -3.35
N ARG A 227 -20.55 -18.73 -3.55
CA ARG A 227 -20.45 -17.39 -2.97
C ARG A 227 -21.31 -17.31 -1.73
N MET A 228 -20.69 -17.26 -0.58
CA MET A 228 -21.40 -17.09 0.69
C MET A 228 -22.09 -15.72 0.74
N THR A 229 -23.23 -15.67 1.41
CA THR A 229 -23.86 -14.41 1.81
C THR A 229 -23.24 -13.90 3.12
N ALA A 230 -23.53 -12.66 3.49
CA ALA A 230 -22.99 -12.07 4.73
C ALA A 230 -23.61 -12.73 6.00
N ASP A 231 -24.76 -13.35 5.88
CA ASP A 231 -25.50 -13.99 6.98
C ASP A 231 -25.14 -15.48 7.17
N GLU A 232 -24.44 -16.09 6.22
CA GLU A 232 -23.96 -17.47 6.32
C GLU A 232 -22.71 -17.57 7.17
N ASN A 233 -22.56 -18.69 7.85
CA ASN A 233 -21.38 -19.00 8.65
C ASN A 233 -20.84 -20.38 8.29
N LEU A 234 -19.52 -20.52 8.18
CA LEU A 234 -18.89 -21.82 7.93
C LEU A 234 -19.24 -22.82 9.03
N SER A 235 -19.74 -23.98 8.63
CA SER A 235 -20.04 -25.12 9.51
C SER A 235 -19.92 -26.45 8.75
N ASN A 236 -19.98 -27.56 9.43
CA ASN A 236 -19.98 -28.89 8.79
C ASN A 236 -21.22 -29.09 7.94
N GLU A 237 -22.38 -28.55 8.36
CA GLU A 237 -23.65 -28.64 7.64
C GLU A 237 -23.55 -27.87 6.31
N LEU A 238 -23.13 -26.61 6.36
CA LEU A 238 -22.95 -25.81 5.15
C LEU A 238 -21.90 -26.41 4.21
N LEU A 239 -20.79 -26.93 4.75
CA LEU A 239 -19.76 -27.56 3.94
C LEU A 239 -20.28 -28.85 3.25
N ALA A 240 -21.11 -29.65 3.94
CA ALA A 240 -21.75 -30.83 3.35
C ALA A 240 -22.74 -30.43 2.24
N GLU A 241 -23.54 -29.40 2.45
CA GLU A 241 -24.48 -28.87 1.44
C GLU A 241 -23.73 -28.35 0.20
N ILE A 242 -22.64 -27.58 0.37
CA ILE A 242 -21.82 -27.10 -0.73
C ILE A 242 -21.20 -28.28 -1.48
N THR A 243 -20.61 -29.24 -0.76
CA THR A 243 -19.94 -30.40 -1.36
C THR A 243 -20.92 -31.25 -2.16
N ALA A 244 -22.17 -31.44 -1.67
CA ALA A 244 -23.20 -32.17 -2.38
C ALA A 244 -23.65 -31.52 -3.71
N GLN A 245 -23.44 -30.25 -3.89
CA GLN A 245 -23.74 -29.51 -5.13
C GLN A 245 -22.60 -29.58 -6.17
N CYS A 246 -21.42 -30.05 -5.77
CA CYS A 246 -20.25 -30.08 -6.65
C CYS A 246 -20.27 -31.32 -7.54
N GLU A 247 -20.37 -31.13 -8.86
CA GLU A 247 -20.33 -32.23 -9.84
C GLU A 247 -18.90 -32.75 -10.08
N GLY A 248 -17.87 -31.97 -9.67
CA GLY A 248 -16.46 -32.35 -9.74
C GLY A 248 -15.84 -32.57 -8.36
N THR A 249 -14.57 -32.21 -8.22
CA THR A 249 -13.80 -32.40 -6.97
C THR A 249 -13.12 -31.13 -6.45
N SER A 250 -13.32 -29.99 -7.11
CA SER A 250 -12.74 -28.72 -6.68
C SER A 250 -13.81 -27.70 -6.32
N ILE A 251 -13.66 -27.08 -5.16
CA ILE A 251 -14.63 -26.13 -4.59
C ILE A 251 -13.91 -24.86 -4.17
N THR A 252 -14.39 -23.71 -4.68
CA THR A 252 -14.02 -22.39 -4.15
C THR A 252 -15.19 -21.85 -3.32
N ILE A 253 -14.93 -21.55 -2.04
CA ILE A 253 -15.88 -20.89 -1.13
C ILE A 253 -15.44 -19.42 -1.03
N ALA A 254 -16.18 -18.53 -1.70
CA ALA A 254 -15.91 -17.12 -1.72
C ALA A 254 -16.69 -16.40 -0.62
N MET A 255 -15.98 -15.80 0.33
CA MET A 255 -16.52 -15.14 1.52
C MET A 255 -16.56 -13.63 1.31
N PRO A 256 -17.67 -12.94 1.64
CA PRO A 256 -17.77 -11.50 1.54
C PRO A 256 -16.77 -10.79 2.45
N ALA A 257 -16.24 -9.66 1.96
CA ALA A 257 -15.34 -8.81 2.74
C ALA A 257 -15.99 -8.36 4.06
N GLY A 258 -15.18 -8.27 5.11
CA GLY A 258 -15.60 -7.79 6.45
C GLY A 258 -16.47 -8.76 7.26
N THR A 259 -16.83 -9.94 6.73
CA THR A 259 -17.58 -10.95 7.48
C THR A 259 -16.70 -11.69 8.47
N THR A 260 -17.31 -12.27 9.51
CA THR A 260 -16.62 -13.09 10.52
C THR A 260 -17.30 -14.43 10.68
N ASN A 261 -16.60 -15.50 10.33
CA ASN A 261 -17.04 -16.88 10.42
C ASN A 261 -16.49 -17.51 11.70
N LYS A 262 -17.35 -17.78 12.69
CA LYS A 262 -16.97 -18.46 13.94
C LYS A 262 -17.65 -19.81 14.03
N TYR A 263 -16.85 -20.87 14.23
CA TYR A 263 -17.38 -22.22 14.42
C TYR A 263 -16.63 -22.91 15.57
N GLY A 264 -17.39 -23.34 16.57
CA GLY A 264 -16.84 -23.87 17.84
C GLY A 264 -16.33 -25.31 17.77
N GLU A 265 -16.70 -26.05 16.74
CA GLU A 265 -16.27 -27.41 16.48
C GLU A 265 -15.17 -27.47 15.44
N ALA A 266 -14.64 -28.69 15.21
CA ALA A 266 -13.73 -28.93 14.10
C ALA A 266 -14.47 -28.89 12.76
N LEU A 267 -13.98 -28.10 11.80
CA LEU A 267 -14.47 -28.15 10.42
C LEU A 267 -13.87 -29.38 9.73
N GLU A 268 -14.69 -30.34 9.37
CA GLU A 268 -14.24 -31.58 8.74
C GLU A 268 -14.36 -31.53 7.22
N LEU A 269 -13.21 -31.53 6.53
CA LEU A 269 -13.19 -31.52 5.07
C LEU A 269 -13.56 -32.92 4.54
N VAL A 270 -14.24 -32.97 3.39
CA VAL A 270 -14.66 -34.21 2.76
C VAL A 270 -13.49 -34.82 1.99
N ASP A 271 -13.37 -36.17 2.07
CA ASP A 271 -12.32 -36.92 1.40
C ASP A 271 -12.39 -36.78 -0.13
N GLY A 272 -11.25 -36.62 -0.79
CA GLY A 272 -11.15 -36.52 -2.24
C GLY A 272 -11.42 -35.15 -2.84
N TYR A 273 -11.89 -34.18 -2.05
CA TYR A 273 -12.16 -32.82 -2.55
C TYR A 273 -10.99 -31.87 -2.31
N SER A 274 -10.85 -30.89 -3.22
CA SER A 274 -10.00 -29.72 -3.06
C SER A 274 -10.84 -28.53 -2.64
N TYR A 275 -10.33 -27.74 -1.68
CA TYR A 275 -11.03 -26.56 -1.17
C TYR A 275 -10.15 -25.30 -1.28
N THR A 276 -10.72 -24.23 -1.81
CA THR A 276 -10.17 -22.89 -1.72
C THR A 276 -11.12 -22.00 -0.92
N PHE A 277 -10.69 -21.54 0.25
CA PHE A 277 -11.37 -20.54 1.06
C PHE A 277 -10.86 -19.17 0.61
N PHE A 278 -11.67 -18.43 -0.14
CA PHE A 278 -11.27 -17.18 -0.78
C PHE A 278 -12.00 -15.98 -0.17
N GLY A 279 -11.26 -14.99 0.29
CA GLY A 279 -11.82 -13.72 0.72
C GLY A 279 -12.03 -12.79 -0.47
N ILE A 280 -13.27 -12.41 -0.74
CA ILE A 280 -13.56 -11.33 -1.68
C ILE A 280 -12.92 -10.05 -1.14
N ALA A 281 -12.19 -9.34 -1.99
CA ALA A 281 -11.48 -8.14 -1.58
C ALA A 281 -12.46 -7.02 -1.20
N GLY A 282 -12.06 -6.18 -0.24
CA GLY A 282 -12.82 -5.07 0.29
C GLY A 282 -12.02 -4.35 1.36
N GLU A 283 -12.66 -3.48 2.15
CA GLU A 283 -11.99 -2.71 3.21
C GLU A 283 -11.30 -3.62 4.24
N LYS A 284 -11.93 -4.75 4.59
CA LYS A 284 -11.38 -5.73 5.54
C LYS A 284 -11.50 -7.13 4.96
N LYS A 285 -10.49 -7.95 5.15
CA LYS A 285 -10.56 -9.38 4.83
C LYS A 285 -11.68 -10.06 5.62
N PRO A 286 -12.37 -11.07 5.07
CA PRO A 286 -13.22 -11.93 5.87
C PRO A 286 -12.39 -12.71 6.89
N VAL A 287 -12.95 -12.89 8.08
CA VAL A 287 -12.33 -13.58 9.20
C VAL A 287 -12.82 -15.00 9.29
N ILE A 288 -11.90 -15.96 9.43
CA ILE A 288 -12.17 -17.37 9.75
C ILE A 288 -11.62 -17.64 11.15
N ALA A 289 -12.50 -17.88 12.11
CA ALA A 289 -12.17 -18.16 13.51
C ALA A 289 -12.79 -19.48 13.99
N ILE A 290 -12.39 -20.58 13.33
CA ILE A 290 -12.86 -21.93 13.60
C ILE A 290 -11.96 -22.65 14.61
N SER A 291 -12.53 -23.58 15.39
CA SER A 291 -11.80 -24.29 16.44
C SER A 291 -10.56 -25.03 15.90
N THR A 292 -10.69 -25.75 14.81
CA THR A 292 -9.61 -26.36 14.01
C THR A 292 -10.20 -26.89 12.71
N ILE A 293 -9.34 -27.27 11.76
CA ILE A 293 -9.73 -27.93 10.51
C ILE A 293 -9.15 -29.34 10.49
N THR A 294 -10.00 -30.32 10.22
CA THR A 294 -9.62 -31.74 10.06
C THR A 294 -9.54 -32.05 8.57
N LEU A 295 -8.39 -32.52 8.14
CA LEU A 295 -8.12 -32.87 6.76
C LEU A 295 -8.36 -34.37 6.51
N LYS A 296 -8.59 -34.69 5.26
CA LYS A 296 -8.67 -36.08 4.74
C LYS A 296 -7.61 -36.23 3.62
N ASN A 297 -7.87 -37.09 2.62
CA ASN A 297 -7.02 -37.14 1.43
C ASN A 297 -7.50 -36.07 0.45
N ASN A 298 -6.86 -34.92 0.51
CA ASN A 298 -7.23 -33.73 -0.27
C ASN A 298 -6.07 -33.35 -1.20
N ALA A 299 -6.36 -33.03 -2.46
CA ALA A 299 -5.32 -32.59 -3.38
C ALA A 299 -4.88 -31.14 -3.08
N LEU A 300 -5.83 -30.26 -2.75
CA LEU A 300 -5.52 -28.87 -2.40
C LEU A 300 -6.40 -28.38 -1.25
N ILE A 301 -5.76 -27.76 -0.27
CA ILE A 301 -6.42 -26.92 0.74
C ILE A 301 -5.77 -25.55 0.68
N LYS A 302 -6.52 -24.55 0.23
CA LYS A 302 -6.01 -23.20 0.05
C LYS A 302 -6.84 -22.18 0.84
N PHE A 303 -6.15 -21.30 1.55
CA PHE A 303 -6.69 -20.07 2.13
C PHE A 303 -6.09 -18.91 1.37
N GLN A 304 -6.92 -18.02 0.84
CA GLN A 304 -6.47 -16.89 0.04
C GLN A 304 -7.22 -15.63 0.40
N ASN A 305 -6.48 -14.56 0.69
CA ASN A 305 -7.02 -13.24 1.06
C ASN A 305 -8.02 -13.29 2.23
N VAL A 306 -7.71 -14.06 3.26
CA VAL A 306 -8.52 -14.18 4.49
C VAL A 306 -7.70 -13.85 5.73
N GLU A 307 -8.38 -13.44 6.80
CA GLU A 307 -7.81 -13.42 8.14
C GLU A 307 -8.15 -14.73 8.85
N LEU A 308 -7.14 -15.51 9.22
CA LEU A 308 -7.28 -16.68 10.09
C LEU A 308 -7.01 -16.20 11.52
N ASN A 309 -8.04 -16.18 12.36
CA ASN A 309 -7.97 -15.56 13.69
C ASN A 309 -8.25 -16.57 14.80
N ALA A 310 -7.46 -16.50 15.86
CA ALA A 310 -7.62 -17.38 17.00
C ALA A 310 -8.80 -17.01 17.93
N ASP A 311 -9.36 -15.80 17.81
CA ASP A 311 -10.49 -15.34 18.66
C ASP A 311 -11.81 -15.98 18.21
N GLY A 312 -11.93 -17.27 18.51
CA GLY A 312 -13.08 -18.11 18.18
C GLY A 312 -14.07 -18.29 19.33
N ILE A 313 -14.85 -19.35 19.19
CA ILE A 313 -15.81 -19.83 20.17
C ILE A 313 -15.61 -21.33 20.42
N ASN A 314 -16.14 -21.86 21.52
CA ASN A 314 -16.32 -23.29 21.73
C ASN A 314 -17.70 -23.77 21.19
N ALA A 315 -17.99 -25.06 21.28
CA ALA A 315 -19.25 -25.63 20.81
C ALA A 315 -20.51 -25.02 21.47
N GLU A 316 -20.38 -24.51 22.69
CA GLU A 316 -21.45 -23.84 23.41
C GLU A 316 -21.55 -22.32 23.06
N GLY A 317 -20.79 -21.82 22.08
CA GLY A 317 -20.80 -20.43 21.65
C GLY A 317 -20.02 -19.47 22.55
N THR A 318 -19.29 -19.96 23.57
CA THR A 318 -18.51 -19.14 24.49
C THR A 318 -17.15 -18.80 23.86
N ALA A 319 -16.70 -17.56 24.07
CA ALA A 319 -15.41 -17.09 23.57
C ALA A 319 -14.25 -18.01 23.98
N LYS A 320 -13.42 -18.38 23.03
CA LYS A 320 -12.29 -19.28 23.19
C LYS A 320 -11.14 -18.88 22.26
N THR A 321 -9.93 -18.87 22.76
CA THR A 321 -8.75 -18.75 21.92
C THR A 321 -8.39 -20.09 21.29
N ASN A 322 -8.42 -20.17 19.97
CA ASN A 322 -8.04 -21.35 19.21
C ASN A 322 -6.53 -21.58 19.30
N GLU A 323 -6.14 -22.84 19.30
CA GLU A 323 -4.74 -23.22 19.50
C GLU A 323 -4.02 -23.49 18.18
N TYR A 324 -4.74 -23.95 17.17
CA TYR A 324 -4.23 -24.38 15.86
C TYR A 324 -5.20 -23.98 14.76
N ILE A 325 -4.71 -23.84 13.51
CA ILE A 325 -5.56 -23.88 12.33
C ILE A 325 -5.78 -25.35 11.95
N ILE A 326 -4.69 -26.14 11.87
CA ILE A 326 -4.74 -27.57 11.56
C ILE A 326 -3.99 -28.31 12.69
N ASN A 327 -4.70 -29.23 13.37
CA ASN A 327 -4.10 -30.13 14.35
C ASN A 327 -4.47 -31.58 13.99
N GLN A 328 -3.74 -32.15 13.03
CA GLN A 328 -4.08 -33.44 12.41
C GLN A 328 -3.64 -34.62 13.28
N SER A 329 -4.57 -35.47 13.64
CA SER A 329 -4.32 -36.72 14.41
C SER A 329 -4.73 -37.97 13.65
N ALA A 330 -5.77 -37.92 12.82
CA ALA A 330 -6.21 -39.00 11.96
C ALA A 330 -5.36 -39.10 10.69
N ALA A 331 -5.32 -40.28 10.08
CA ALA A 331 -4.63 -40.49 8.81
C ALA A 331 -5.16 -39.52 7.73
N ALA A 332 -4.23 -38.90 7.01
CA ALA A 332 -4.54 -37.98 5.92
C ALA A 332 -3.31 -37.79 5.02
N VAL A 333 -3.54 -37.80 3.71
CA VAL A 333 -2.52 -37.41 2.72
C VAL A 333 -3.02 -36.18 1.97
N VAL A 334 -2.32 -35.07 2.10
CA VAL A 334 -2.68 -33.83 1.42
C VAL A 334 -1.54 -33.42 0.50
N ASP A 335 -1.86 -33.20 -0.79
CA ASP A 335 -0.84 -32.86 -1.76
C ASP A 335 -0.33 -31.45 -1.56
N ASN A 336 -1.25 -30.47 -1.29
CA ASN A 336 -0.85 -29.07 -1.10
C ASN A 336 -1.73 -28.38 -0.06
N ILE A 337 -1.09 -27.72 0.93
CA ILE A 337 -1.71 -26.78 1.86
C ILE A 337 -1.10 -25.40 1.60
N THR A 338 -1.91 -24.44 1.20
CA THR A 338 -1.45 -23.09 0.83
C THR A 338 -2.17 -22.02 1.63
N PHE A 339 -1.39 -21.11 2.19
CA PHE A 339 -1.84 -19.84 2.74
C PHE A 339 -1.28 -18.73 1.84
N GLU A 340 -2.16 -17.98 1.18
CA GLU A 340 -1.79 -16.93 0.22
C GLU A 340 -2.45 -15.61 0.60
N ASP A 341 -1.66 -14.57 0.77
CA ASP A 341 -2.11 -13.23 1.18
C ASP A 341 -2.98 -13.24 2.45
N CYS A 342 -2.69 -14.16 3.38
CA CYS A 342 -3.43 -14.34 4.63
C CYS A 342 -2.82 -13.56 5.80
N ASP A 343 -3.70 -13.03 6.67
CA ASP A 343 -3.31 -12.59 8.00
C ASP A 343 -3.61 -13.74 8.98
N ILE A 344 -2.60 -14.23 9.69
CA ILE A 344 -2.72 -15.37 10.62
C ILE A 344 -2.41 -14.87 12.02
N ILE A 345 -3.45 -14.71 12.84
CA ILE A 345 -3.39 -13.90 14.05
C ILE A 345 -3.72 -14.70 15.30
N GLY A 346 -2.81 -14.68 16.26
CA GLY A 346 -3.08 -14.97 17.67
C GLY A 346 -3.18 -16.45 18.05
N PHE A 347 -2.82 -17.41 17.19
CA PHE A 347 -2.85 -18.83 17.55
C PHE A 347 -1.84 -19.15 18.65
N LYS A 348 -2.31 -19.87 19.67
CA LYS A 348 -1.54 -20.14 20.91
C LYS A 348 -0.42 -21.17 20.71
N ASN A 349 -0.63 -22.14 19.82
CA ASN A 349 0.31 -23.24 19.60
C ASN A 349 0.91 -23.22 18.19
N SER A 350 0.55 -24.15 17.30
CA SER A 350 1.05 -24.19 15.93
C SER A 350 0.00 -23.71 14.94
N ILE A 351 0.43 -23.23 13.78
CA ILE A 351 -0.47 -23.00 12.64
C ILE A 351 -0.88 -24.36 12.08
N VAL A 352 0.11 -25.20 11.72
CA VAL A 352 -0.12 -26.57 11.26
C VAL A 352 0.67 -27.55 12.10
N ARG A 353 -0.04 -28.51 12.70
CA ARG A 353 0.57 -29.56 13.51
C ARG A 353 0.16 -30.95 13.03
N ILE A 354 1.14 -31.83 12.88
CA ILE A 354 0.96 -33.28 12.77
C ILE A 354 1.13 -33.87 14.18
N GLN A 355 0.01 -34.34 14.78
CA GLN A 355 0.00 -34.67 16.21
C GLN A 355 0.53 -36.06 16.53
N SER A 356 -0.02 -37.13 15.95
CA SER A 356 0.20 -38.45 16.50
C SER A 356 0.19 -39.62 15.53
N SER A 357 0.05 -39.44 14.23
CA SER A 357 -0.02 -40.55 13.26
C SER A 357 1.08 -40.53 12.24
N SER A 358 1.75 -41.67 12.03
CA SER A 358 2.73 -41.83 10.94
C SER A 358 2.08 -41.94 9.55
N SER A 359 0.75 -42.10 9.50
CA SER A 359 -0.04 -42.12 8.25
C SER A 359 -0.52 -40.72 7.83
N ILE A 360 0.06 -39.67 8.39
CA ILE A 360 -0.19 -38.30 7.97
C ILE A 360 0.99 -37.81 7.11
N GLU A 361 0.68 -37.38 5.90
CA GLU A 361 1.66 -36.76 5.01
C GLU A 361 1.09 -35.49 4.40
N PHE A 362 1.76 -34.36 4.61
CA PHE A 362 1.52 -33.11 3.91
C PHE A 362 2.66 -32.91 2.92
N LYS A 363 2.41 -33.22 1.61
CA LYS A 363 3.45 -33.26 0.59
C LYS A 363 4.05 -31.89 0.32
N LYS A 364 3.21 -30.83 0.41
CA LYS A 364 3.66 -29.45 0.27
C LYS A 364 2.88 -28.51 1.20
N VAL A 365 3.58 -27.61 1.88
CA VAL A 365 2.99 -26.54 2.70
C VAL A 365 3.60 -25.21 2.28
N VAL A 366 2.76 -24.24 1.89
CA VAL A 366 3.17 -22.95 1.36
C VAL A 366 2.55 -21.81 2.16
N PHE A 367 3.37 -20.83 2.54
CA PHE A 367 2.94 -19.51 2.98
C PHE A 367 3.48 -18.49 1.98
N ASN A 368 2.60 -17.75 1.33
CA ASN A 368 2.96 -16.74 0.35
C ASN A 368 2.22 -15.43 0.62
N GLY A 369 2.95 -14.32 0.75
CA GLY A 369 2.37 -13.00 1.00
C GLY A 369 1.72 -12.85 2.38
N CYS A 370 1.97 -13.75 3.32
CA CYS A 370 1.27 -13.80 4.60
C CYS A 370 1.87 -12.84 5.64
N TYR A 371 1.00 -12.40 6.57
CA TYR A 371 1.42 -11.79 7.83
C TYR A 371 1.04 -12.70 8.99
N ILE A 372 2.03 -13.21 9.72
CA ILE A 372 1.84 -14.16 10.81
C ILE A 372 2.20 -13.49 12.13
N LYS A 373 1.22 -13.32 13.01
CA LYS A 373 1.38 -12.71 14.32
C LYS A 373 1.07 -13.71 15.42
N GLY A 374 2.08 -14.04 16.22
CA GLY A 374 1.93 -14.88 17.39
C GLY A 374 1.26 -14.16 18.57
N GLN A 375 0.95 -14.91 19.63
CA GLN A 375 0.50 -14.34 20.91
C GLN A 375 1.70 -13.99 21.80
N ASN A 376 1.52 -13.02 22.73
CA ASN A 376 2.50 -12.70 23.78
C ASN A 376 2.63 -13.79 24.85
N LEU A 377 2.11 -14.98 24.63
CA LEU A 377 2.20 -16.13 25.54
C LEU A 377 3.17 -17.17 24.96
N ALA A 378 4.04 -17.71 25.79
CA ALA A 378 4.99 -18.73 25.37
C ALA A 378 4.26 -19.95 24.80
N SER A 379 4.42 -20.20 23.52
CA SER A 379 3.92 -21.41 22.85
C SER A 379 4.76 -22.62 23.25
N LYS A 380 4.12 -23.78 23.18
CA LYS A 380 4.82 -25.06 23.31
C LYS A 380 5.36 -25.56 21.97
N TYR A 381 5.03 -24.92 20.87
CA TYR A 381 5.22 -25.43 19.52
C TYR A 381 5.83 -24.41 18.56
N TYR A 382 6.28 -24.89 17.43
CA TYR A 382 6.77 -24.13 16.28
C TYR A 382 5.61 -23.76 15.36
N VAL A 383 5.83 -22.85 14.43
CA VAL A 383 4.83 -22.46 13.42
C VAL A 383 4.31 -23.71 12.67
N LEU A 384 5.23 -24.52 12.15
CA LEU A 384 4.96 -25.88 11.68
C LEU A 384 5.57 -26.89 12.64
N HIS A 385 4.77 -27.88 13.08
CA HIS A 385 5.19 -28.81 14.10
C HIS A 385 4.80 -30.25 13.79
N ASN A 386 5.79 -31.13 13.63
CA ASN A 386 5.61 -32.55 13.33
C ASN A 386 6.08 -33.42 14.49
N ASN A 387 5.14 -34.18 15.09
CA ASN A 387 5.49 -35.16 16.10
C ASN A 387 5.75 -36.58 15.52
N SER A 388 5.10 -36.95 14.40
CA SER A 388 5.20 -38.37 13.97
C SER A 388 4.94 -38.66 12.50
N GLY A 389 4.25 -37.76 11.77
CA GLY A 389 3.99 -37.93 10.34
C GLY A 389 5.13 -37.34 9.48
N LYS A 390 4.79 -36.78 8.33
CA LYS A 390 5.75 -36.24 7.39
C LYS A 390 5.27 -34.91 6.81
N PHE A 391 6.14 -33.90 6.83
CA PHE A 391 6.10 -32.79 5.91
C PHE A 391 7.02 -33.12 4.70
N GLY A 392 6.57 -32.82 3.48
CA GLY A 392 7.36 -32.88 2.27
C GLY A 392 8.11 -31.58 2.03
N GLU A 393 7.64 -30.79 1.07
CA GLU A 393 8.20 -29.46 0.78
C GLU A 393 7.56 -28.39 1.70
N VAL A 394 8.38 -27.51 2.24
CA VAL A 394 7.94 -26.34 3.02
C VAL A 394 8.46 -25.08 2.35
N GLU A 395 7.56 -24.16 2.03
CA GLU A 395 7.88 -22.89 1.40
C GLU A 395 7.32 -21.72 2.20
N TYR A 396 8.17 -20.77 2.50
CA TYR A 396 7.82 -19.48 3.06
C TYR A 396 8.27 -18.42 2.06
N ASN A 397 7.33 -17.79 1.39
CA ASN A 397 7.58 -16.81 0.33
C ASN A 397 6.93 -15.47 0.69
N ASN A 398 7.65 -14.36 0.54
CA ASN A 398 7.14 -13.00 0.75
C ASN A 398 6.31 -12.86 2.05
N THR A 399 6.73 -13.54 3.12
CA THR A 399 5.96 -13.67 4.36
C THR A 399 6.64 -12.92 5.51
N THR A 400 5.83 -12.24 6.32
CA THR A 400 6.26 -11.57 7.55
C THR A 400 5.88 -12.42 8.75
N PHE A 401 6.87 -12.74 9.57
CA PHE A 401 6.71 -13.46 10.84
C PHE A 401 6.95 -12.52 12.00
N ASP A 402 5.88 -12.04 12.66
CA ASP A 402 5.91 -11.41 13.99
C ASP A 402 5.59 -12.47 15.04
N CYS A 403 6.58 -13.31 15.31
CA CYS A 403 6.39 -14.59 15.99
C CYS A 403 6.63 -14.54 17.49
N THR A 404 6.22 -13.46 18.15
CA THR A 404 6.24 -13.44 19.62
C THR A 404 5.51 -14.67 20.18
N GLY A 405 6.20 -15.48 20.95
CA GLY A 405 5.63 -16.65 21.61
C GLY A 405 5.92 -17.99 20.93
N TYR A 406 6.02 -18.08 19.60
CA TYR A 406 6.40 -19.35 18.95
C TYR A 406 7.83 -19.76 19.27
N ARG A 407 8.08 -21.09 19.33
CA ARG A 407 9.42 -21.61 19.58
C ARG A 407 10.38 -21.39 18.43
N GLY A 408 9.92 -21.55 17.21
CA GLY A 408 10.68 -21.44 15.97
C GLY A 408 9.75 -21.58 14.76
N LEU A 409 10.31 -21.64 13.55
CA LEU A 409 9.54 -21.75 12.31
C LEU A 409 9.10 -23.18 12.02
N PHE A 410 10.02 -24.14 12.19
CA PHE A 410 9.78 -25.53 11.81
C PHE A 410 10.37 -26.49 12.83
N TYR A 411 9.58 -27.52 13.19
CA TYR A 411 10.02 -28.62 14.03
C TYR A 411 9.62 -29.97 13.45
N SER A 412 10.51 -30.95 13.48
CA SER A 412 10.24 -32.33 13.12
C SER A 412 10.88 -33.30 14.11
N GLU A 413 10.07 -34.17 14.70
CA GLU A 413 10.51 -35.17 15.71
C GLU A 413 11.24 -36.33 15.02
N ASN A 414 12.54 -36.17 14.77
CA ASN A 414 13.41 -37.18 14.14
C ASN A 414 12.85 -37.72 12.81
N LYS A 415 12.28 -36.85 11.98
CA LYS A 415 11.76 -37.15 10.64
C LYS A 415 12.33 -36.17 9.63
N ASP A 416 12.70 -36.71 8.48
CA ASP A 416 13.15 -35.89 7.34
C ASP A 416 11.95 -35.21 6.66
N CYS A 417 12.21 -34.12 6.00
CA CYS A 417 11.34 -33.51 4.99
C CYS A 417 12.07 -33.45 3.64
N THR A 418 11.38 -33.02 2.59
CA THR A 418 11.99 -32.92 1.24
C THR A 418 12.85 -31.67 1.13
N SER A 419 12.29 -30.50 1.45
CA SER A 419 12.99 -29.22 1.40
C SER A 419 12.36 -28.20 2.32
N ILE A 420 13.16 -27.19 2.73
CA ILE A 420 12.66 -25.96 3.36
C ILE A 420 13.23 -24.78 2.58
N ASN A 421 12.32 -23.99 1.98
CA ASN A 421 12.67 -22.80 1.21
C ASN A 421 12.07 -21.57 1.91
N ILE A 422 12.91 -20.56 2.15
CA ILE A 422 12.53 -19.28 2.77
C ILE A 422 13.02 -18.17 1.84
N THR A 423 12.09 -17.46 1.21
CA THR A 423 12.44 -16.43 0.22
C THR A 423 11.65 -15.15 0.47
N ASP A 424 12.31 -14.01 0.37
CA ASP A 424 11.69 -12.69 0.54
C ASP A 424 10.92 -12.55 1.87
N CYS A 425 11.49 -13.04 2.98
CA CYS A 425 10.82 -13.07 4.29
C CYS A 425 11.41 -12.08 5.28
N THR A 426 10.55 -11.48 6.10
CA THR A 426 10.93 -10.74 7.31
C THR A 426 10.56 -11.58 8.53
N ILE A 427 11.57 -12.00 9.29
CA ILE A 427 11.42 -12.92 10.43
C ILE A 427 11.82 -12.17 11.69
N TYR A 428 10.86 -11.89 12.55
CA TYR A 428 11.04 -11.10 13.75
C TYR A 428 10.67 -11.88 15.01
N ASN A 429 11.48 -11.69 16.04
CA ASN A 429 11.24 -12.19 17.40
C ASN A 429 11.18 -13.73 17.50
N ILE A 430 12.09 -14.40 16.82
CA ILE A 430 12.27 -15.87 16.81
C ILE A 430 13.78 -16.20 16.76
N PRO A 431 14.24 -17.33 17.37
CA PRO A 431 13.49 -18.30 18.15
C PRO A 431 13.26 -17.88 19.60
N ALA A 432 12.44 -18.66 20.32
CA ALA A 432 12.28 -18.54 21.76
C ALA A 432 13.54 -19.00 22.53
N SER A 433 13.60 -18.68 23.81
CA SER A 433 14.70 -19.06 24.71
C SER A 433 14.97 -20.56 24.67
N GLY A 434 16.22 -20.94 24.42
CA GLY A 434 16.67 -22.33 24.35
C GLY A 434 16.22 -23.11 23.11
N GLN A 435 15.44 -22.47 22.22
CA GLN A 435 14.86 -23.10 21.04
C GLN A 435 15.66 -22.76 19.78
N TYR A 436 15.26 -23.38 18.65
CA TYR A 436 15.91 -23.27 17.35
C TYR A 436 15.01 -22.52 16.36
N VAL A 437 15.60 -21.89 15.35
CA VAL A 437 14.84 -21.37 14.20
C VAL A 437 14.20 -22.53 13.45
N ILE A 438 15.00 -23.57 13.14
CA ILE A 438 14.56 -24.83 12.52
C ILE A 438 15.15 -25.98 13.31
N ASP A 439 14.33 -26.97 13.64
CA ASP A 439 14.71 -28.05 14.55
C ASP A 439 14.23 -29.41 14.08
N PHE A 440 15.13 -30.29 13.69
CA PHE A 440 14.85 -31.71 13.41
C PHE A 440 15.04 -32.61 14.64
N LYS A 441 15.17 -32.00 15.82
CA LYS A 441 15.47 -32.66 17.11
C LYS A 441 16.78 -33.46 17.13
N SER A 442 17.35 -33.76 15.99
CA SER A 442 18.56 -34.53 15.76
C SER A 442 19.43 -33.89 14.66
N THR A 443 20.72 -34.11 14.73
CA THR A 443 21.64 -33.82 13.63
C THR A 443 21.75 -34.98 12.61
N ASN A 444 20.93 -36.02 12.75
CA ASN A 444 20.85 -37.13 11.82
C ASN A 444 19.70 -37.00 10.81
N ASN A 445 18.82 -36.03 11.04
CA ASN A 445 17.65 -35.77 10.20
C ASN A 445 17.69 -34.34 9.63
N GLY A 446 16.98 -34.15 8.52
CA GLY A 446 16.94 -32.86 7.85
C GLY A 446 16.06 -32.82 6.61
N ALA A 447 16.20 -31.75 5.87
CA ALA A 447 15.63 -31.59 4.53
C ALA A 447 16.58 -32.25 3.52
N THR A 448 16.09 -33.28 2.81
CA THR A 448 16.92 -34.10 1.90
C THR A 448 17.44 -33.31 0.70
N ASN A 449 16.67 -32.33 0.23
CA ASN A 449 17.07 -31.38 -0.82
C ASN A 449 17.64 -30.05 -0.27
N GLY A 450 17.91 -30.00 1.05
CA GLY A 450 18.52 -28.85 1.70
C GLY A 450 17.53 -27.82 2.25
N ILE A 451 18.12 -26.82 2.91
CA ILE A 451 17.46 -25.62 3.41
C ILE A 451 18.01 -24.44 2.62
N ILE A 452 17.13 -23.77 1.88
CA ILE A 452 17.48 -22.63 1.02
C ILE A 452 16.84 -21.37 1.61
N ILE A 453 17.66 -20.34 1.84
CA ILE A 453 17.18 -19.07 2.39
C ILE A 453 17.70 -17.94 1.51
N ASN A 454 16.78 -17.18 0.91
CA ASN A 454 17.12 -16.09 0.00
C ASN A 454 16.42 -14.78 0.39
N ASN A 455 17.07 -13.65 0.14
CA ASN A 455 16.47 -12.31 0.29
C ASN A 455 15.74 -12.11 1.65
N THR A 456 16.26 -12.66 2.72
CA THR A 456 15.52 -12.76 3.99
C THR A 456 16.23 -11.99 5.11
N ILE A 457 15.43 -11.34 5.94
CA ILE A 457 15.89 -10.63 7.13
C ILE A 457 15.48 -11.41 8.39
N PHE A 458 16.46 -11.78 9.22
CA PHE A 458 16.23 -12.27 10.58
C PHE A 458 16.47 -11.11 11.56
N ALA A 459 15.44 -10.67 12.24
CA ALA A 459 15.50 -9.55 13.16
C ALA A 459 15.00 -9.96 14.54
N LYS A 460 15.84 -9.70 15.55
CA LYS A 460 15.57 -9.96 16.96
C LYS A 460 15.24 -11.42 17.29
N VAL A 461 15.78 -11.92 18.36
CA VAL A 461 15.39 -13.17 19.03
C VAL A 461 14.63 -12.86 20.31
N GLN A 462 13.84 -13.81 20.83
CA GLN A 462 13.10 -13.60 22.09
C GLN A 462 14.06 -13.54 23.29
N ASP A 463 15.16 -14.31 23.25
CA ASP A 463 16.18 -14.35 24.28
C ASP A 463 17.57 -14.54 23.65
N ALA A 464 18.34 -13.48 23.60
CA ALA A 464 19.68 -13.48 23.03
C ALA A 464 20.71 -14.34 23.84
N SER A 465 20.38 -14.75 25.06
CA SER A 465 21.27 -15.59 25.90
C SER A 465 21.20 -17.07 25.58
N ALA A 466 20.14 -17.52 24.85
CA ALA A 466 19.89 -18.95 24.68
C ALA A 466 19.33 -19.33 23.28
N ALA A 467 19.16 -18.40 22.35
CA ALA A 467 18.63 -18.65 21.01
C ALA A 467 19.60 -19.51 20.17
N LYS A 468 19.06 -20.43 19.36
CA LYS A 468 19.83 -21.34 18.51
C LYS A 468 19.36 -21.25 17.06
N GLY A 469 20.28 -21.51 16.11
CA GLY A 469 19.99 -21.49 14.69
C GLY A 469 19.27 -22.73 14.17
N ILE A 470 19.97 -23.56 13.41
CA ILE A 470 19.39 -24.75 12.73
C ILE A 470 20.02 -26.03 13.28
N ARG A 471 19.19 -26.93 13.80
CA ARG A 471 19.59 -28.28 14.19
C ARG A 471 19.13 -29.28 13.13
N SER A 472 20.05 -29.68 12.25
CA SER A 472 19.75 -30.53 11.09
C SER A 472 21.06 -31.09 10.50
N ASN A 473 20.97 -32.14 9.66
CA ASN A 473 22.05 -32.57 8.78
C ASN A 473 21.95 -31.96 7.36
N SER A 474 20.97 -31.07 7.12
CA SER A 474 20.73 -30.49 5.80
C SER A 474 21.88 -29.60 5.34
N VAL A 475 22.15 -29.60 4.05
CA VAL A 475 22.92 -28.53 3.41
C VAL A 475 22.13 -27.23 3.52
N GLN A 476 22.78 -26.14 3.93
CA GLN A 476 22.20 -24.81 4.01
C GLN A 476 22.79 -23.92 2.92
N THR A 477 21.94 -23.42 2.03
CA THR A 477 22.32 -22.50 0.96
C THR A 477 21.61 -21.16 1.17
N PHE A 478 22.40 -20.10 1.38
CA PHE A 478 21.89 -18.77 1.70
C PHE A 478 22.39 -17.76 0.66
N ASP A 479 21.50 -16.92 0.20
CA ASP A 479 21.80 -15.79 -0.68
C ASP A 479 21.06 -14.54 -0.21
N ASN A 480 21.76 -13.40 -0.08
CA ASN A 480 21.21 -12.13 0.38
C ASN A 480 20.44 -12.26 1.71
N VAL A 481 21.03 -12.96 2.69
CA VAL A 481 20.44 -13.14 4.03
C VAL A 481 21.06 -12.16 5.02
N TRP A 482 20.21 -11.47 5.77
CA TRP A 482 20.61 -10.42 6.68
C TRP A 482 20.17 -10.69 8.12
N THR A 483 20.97 -10.21 9.08
CA THR A 483 20.62 -10.24 10.51
C THR A 483 20.81 -8.87 11.14
N THR A 484 19.96 -8.52 12.12
CA THR A 484 20.15 -7.33 12.96
C THR A 484 21.01 -7.67 14.20
N ASN A 485 21.56 -6.64 14.88
CA ASN A 485 22.41 -6.81 16.07
C ASN A 485 21.69 -7.45 17.26
N ASP A 486 20.37 -7.42 17.31
CA ASP A 486 19.53 -8.08 18.32
C ASP A 486 19.05 -9.49 17.90
N PHE A 487 19.46 -9.96 16.71
CA PHE A 487 19.36 -11.37 16.34
C PHE A 487 20.67 -12.09 16.65
N LYS A 488 20.77 -12.65 17.86
CA LYS A 488 22.00 -13.33 18.33
C LYS A 488 21.74 -14.80 18.62
N LEU A 489 22.48 -15.67 17.96
CA LEU A 489 22.45 -17.10 18.20
C LEU A 489 23.60 -17.52 19.11
N THR A 490 23.33 -18.39 20.10
CA THR A 490 24.33 -18.93 21.06
C THR A 490 24.80 -20.34 20.69
N GLY A 491 24.14 -21.01 19.77
CA GLY A 491 24.50 -22.34 19.30
C GLY A 491 23.85 -22.70 17.97
N ASN A 492 24.31 -23.74 17.32
CA ASN A 492 23.84 -24.19 16.01
C ASN A 492 23.71 -23.02 15.04
N GLN A 493 24.79 -22.26 14.92
CA GLN A 493 24.88 -21.10 14.02
C GLN A 493 24.43 -21.50 12.60
N PHE A 494 23.95 -20.55 11.86
CA PHE A 494 23.74 -20.74 10.43
C PHE A 494 25.05 -21.13 9.74
N SER A 495 25.02 -22.14 8.89
CA SER A 495 26.19 -22.57 8.11
C SER A 495 26.26 -21.88 6.74
N GLY A 496 25.15 -21.26 6.28
CA GLY A 496 25.13 -20.40 5.08
C GLY A 496 25.65 -18.99 5.39
N THR A 497 25.98 -18.24 4.35
CA THR A 497 26.51 -16.88 4.45
C THR A 497 25.40 -15.91 4.91
N VAL A 498 25.69 -15.14 5.96
CA VAL A 498 24.79 -14.14 6.52
C VAL A 498 25.52 -12.80 6.59
N THR A 499 24.86 -11.73 6.20
CA THR A 499 25.35 -10.36 6.31
C THR A 499 24.73 -9.68 7.53
N ALA A 500 25.57 -9.11 8.40
CA ALA A 500 25.08 -8.36 9.55
C ALA A 500 24.75 -6.91 9.16
N PHE A 501 23.58 -6.43 9.57
CA PHE A 501 23.27 -5.01 9.61
C PHE A 501 23.80 -4.40 10.91
N ASP A 502 24.49 -3.27 10.81
CA ASP A 502 25.06 -2.57 11.97
C ASP A 502 24.00 -1.72 12.69
N GLY A 503 23.01 -2.38 13.24
CA GLY A 503 21.89 -1.80 13.98
C GLY A 503 20.95 -2.87 14.50
N THR A 504 20.07 -2.49 15.39
CA THR A 504 19.01 -3.36 15.93
C THR A 504 17.80 -3.40 14.99
N SER A 505 16.84 -4.25 15.29
CA SER A 505 15.55 -4.28 14.57
C SER A 505 14.81 -2.95 14.62
N THR A 506 14.93 -2.19 15.71
CA THR A 506 14.34 -0.84 15.85
C THR A 506 15.10 0.24 15.11
N ASP A 507 16.36 0.02 14.74
CA ASP A 507 17.13 0.90 13.86
C ASP A 507 16.80 0.65 12.40
N LEU A 508 16.42 -0.59 12.06
CA LEU A 508 16.10 -1.01 10.70
C LEU A 508 14.68 -0.67 10.30
N PHE A 509 13.69 -0.96 11.17
CA PHE A 509 12.25 -0.86 10.88
C PHE A 509 11.60 0.32 11.60
N GLU A 510 10.48 0.82 11.06
CA GLU A 510 9.74 1.95 11.63
C GLU A 510 9.22 1.64 13.04
N ASN A 511 8.41 0.60 13.22
CA ASN A 511 7.88 0.21 14.53
C ASN A 511 7.61 -1.30 14.61
N PRO A 512 8.65 -2.15 14.68
CA PRO A 512 8.49 -3.59 14.65
C PRO A 512 7.71 -4.15 15.84
N ALA A 513 7.67 -3.44 16.98
CA ALA A 513 6.89 -3.84 18.15
C ALA A 513 5.36 -3.68 17.91
N ALA A 514 4.97 -2.78 17.04
CA ALA A 514 3.57 -2.59 16.61
C ALA A 514 3.23 -3.37 15.32
N GLY A 515 4.20 -4.10 14.73
CA GLY A 515 4.01 -4.86 13.50
C GLY A 515 4.29 -4.07 12.22
N ASP A 516 4.89 -2.90 12.33
CA ASP A 516 5.35 -2.10 11.18
C ASP A 516 6.83 -2.39 10.91
N PHE A 517 7.05 -3.19 9.87
CA PHE A 517 8.38 -3.60 9.42
C PHE A 517 8.86 -2.80 8.21
N THR A 518 8.27 -1.63 7.93
CA THR A 518 8.76 -0.72 6.88
C THR A 518 10.22 -0.38 7.12
N ILE A 519 11.05 -0.65 6.15
CA ILE A 519 12.49 -0.39 6.24
C ILE A 519 12.71 1.13 6.18
N LYS A 520 13.33 1.70 7.23
CA LYS A 520 13.62 3.14 7.32
C LYS A 520 15.10 3.47 7.15
N SER A 521 15.99 2.48 7.28
CA SER A 521 17.43 2.72 7.24
C SER A 521 17.99 2.74 5.82
N TYR A 522 18.37 3.91 5.32
CA TYR A 522 19.04 4.07 4.03
C TYR A 522 20.43 3.39 3.96
N ASN A 523 21.07 3.16 5.10
CA ASN A 523 22.36 2.49 5.19
C ASN A 523 22.25 0.94 5.13
N PHE A 524 21.04 0.42 5.11
CA PHE A 524 20.82 -1.01 4.99
C PHE A 524 21.01 -1.47 3.54
N GLY A 525 22.03 -2.32 3.30
CA GLY A 525 22.36 -2.79 1.94
C GLY A 525 21.26 -3.61 1.27
N GLY A 526 20.41 -4.28 2.07
CA GLY A 526 19.28 -5.08 1.58
C GLY A 526 17.96 -4.32 1.39
N ARG A 527 17.94 -2.99 1.56
CA ARG A 527 16.70 -2.19 1.63
C ARG A 527 15.73 -2.32 0.44
N LEU A 528 16.23 -2.66 -0.74
CA LEU A 528 15.43 -2.81 -1.96
C LEU A 528 15.09 -4.27 -2.29
N ASN A 529 15.82 -5.25 -1.71
CA ASN A 529 15.76 -6.64 -2.18
C ASN A 529 15.78 -7.69 -1.06
N ALA A 530 15.77 -7.32 0.21
CA ALA A 530 15.68 -8.25 1.34
C ALA A 530 14.46 -7.99 2.22
N GLY A 531 13.94 -9.02 2.87
CA GLY A 531 12.70 -8.99 3.66
C GLY A 531 11.44 -9.15 2.81
N ALA A 532 10.27 -9.16 3.42
CA ALA A 532 9.00 -9.22 2.70
C ALA A 532 8.80 -7.96 1.85
N ILE A 533 8.31 -8.16 0.62
CA ILE A 533 8.33 -7.16 -0.46
C ILE A 533 7.63 -5.86 -0.04
N LYS A 534 6.48 -5.99 0.65
CA LYS A 534 5.66 -4.84 1.08
C LYS A 534 6.38 -3.87 2.04
N TRP A 535 7.47 -4.29 2.66
CA TRP A 535 8.22 -3.50 3.64
C TRP A 535 9.49 -2.86 3.08
N ARG A 536 9.87 -3.21 1.85
CA ARG A 536 11.07 -2.69 1.20
C ARG A 536 10.91 -1.22 0.85
N MET A 537 12.04 -0.52 0.78
CA MET A 537 12.05 0.82 0.20
C MET A 537 11.73 0.74 -1.29
N THR A 538 11.02 1.72 -1.80
CA THR A 538 10.91 2.00 -3.23
C THR A 538 12.04 2.94 -3.64
N GLU A 539 12.55 2.83 -4.88
CA GLU A 539 13.59 3.71 -5.42
C GLU A 539 13.17 5.19 -5.39
#